data_419a07b2dec80266408edf7f3abae555
#
_entry.id   419a07b2dec80266408edf7f3abae555
#
_cell.length_a   1.000
_cell.length_b   1.000
_cell.length_c   1.000
_cell.angle_alpha   90.00
_cell.angle_beta   90.00
_cell.angle_gamma   90.00
#
_symmetry.space_group_name_H-M   'P 1'
#
loop_
_entity.id
_entity.type
_entity.pdbx_description
1 polymer ?
#
loop_
_entity_poly.entity_id
_entity_poly.type
_entity_poly.pdbx_seq_one_letter_code
_entity_poly.pdbx_strand_id
1 'polypeptide(L)'
;MRTYAPSGARILTLKVTLEESNPPIWRRLQIPDCATLGDLHYALQIVMGWSNSHLHEFHIGRKSFAAILPDDYDQEPTNDEDEFELRAVLKRKGTKLEYIYDFGDYWVHQVVVEEISEPQPSVRYPVCTGGERSCPPEDCGGISGYYNMLMILEDPEHEEYETYREWLPENFDPSDFDVAQVKEELEGMDAWRRMAEGEDEFEAFV
;
A
#
# COMPACT_ATOMS: atom_id res chain seq x y z
N MET A 1 5.56 -19.68 5.31
CA MET A 1 6.90 -19.78 5.95
C MET A 1 7.32 -18.38 6.40
N ARG A 2 7.64 -18.13 7.65
CA ARG A 2 7.79 -16.77 8.22
C ARG A 2 9.12 -16.19 7.79
N THR A 3 9.09 -15.19 6.94
CA THR A 3 10.28 -14.59 6.33
C THR A 3 11.01 -13.64 7.28
N TYR A 4 12.03 -14.17 7.95
CA TYR A 4 13.18 -13.33 8.29
C TYR A 4 13.83 -12.90 6.97
N ALA A 5 14.45 -11.71 6.93
CA ALA A 5 15.12 -11.28 5.71
C ALA A 5 16.05 -12.38 5.17
N PRO A 6 16.00 -12.70 3.87
CA PRO A 6 16.88 -13.66 3.26
C PRO A 6 18.36 -13.30 3.49
N SER A 7 19.24 -14.33 3.50
CA SER A 7 20.68 -14.11 3.68
C SER A 7 21.24 -13.15 2.60
N GLY A 8 21.90 -12.09 3.05
CA GLY A 8 22.48 -11.07 2.17
C GLY A 8 21.51 -9.97 1.70
N ALA A 9 20.24 -10.02 2.12
CA ALA A 9 19.32 -8.91 1.89
C ALA A 9 19.62 -7.75 2.84
N ARG A 10 19.43 -6.52 2.38
CA ARG A 10 19.37 -5.31 3.20
C ARG A 10 17.90 -4.90 3.39
N ILE A 11 17.68 -4.04 4.36
CA ILE A 11 16.36 -3.52 4.67
C ILE A 11 16.24 -2.08 4.16
N LEU A 12 15.24 -1.85 3.34
CA LEU A 12 14.83 -0.52 2.94
C LEU A 12 13.84 0.02 3.97
N THR A 13 14.12 1.17 4.55
CA THR A 13 13.13 1.97 5.29
C THR A 13 12.51 2.95 4.32
N LEU A 14 11.23 2.76 4.03
CA LEU A 14 10.45 3.54 3.09
C LEU A 14 9.47 4.45 3.83
N LYS A 15 9.44 5.73 3.50
CA LYS A 15 8.34 6.63 3.86
C LYS A 15 7.38 6.69 2.69
N VAL A 16 6.13 6.30 2.94
CA VAL A 16 5.00 6.38 2.02
C VAL A 16 4.13 7.54 2.46
N THR A 17 3.83 8.46 1.57
CA THR A 17 2.98 9.62 1.85
C THR A 17 1.92 9.72 0.79
N LEU A 18 0.65 9.75 1.18
CA LEU A 18 -0.47 10.04 0.28
C LEU A 18 -0.38 11.51 -0.13
N GLU A 19 -0.20 11.77 -1.43
CA GLU A 19 -0.08 13.13 -1.95
C GLU A 19 -1.36 13.92 -1.75
N GLU A 20 -1.24 15.23 -1.70
CA GLU A 20 -2.35 16.18 -1.47
C GLU A 20 -3.09 16.01 -0.12
N SER A 21 -2.69 15.06 0.74
CA SER A 21 -3.25 14.94 2.08
C SER A 21 -2.72 16.04 3.02
N ASN A 22 -3.64 16.73 3.74
CA ASN A 22 -3.31 17.79 4.68
C ASN A 22 -4.28 17.78 5.89
N PRO A 23 -3.83 17.42 7.12
CA PRO A 23 -2.47 16.98 7.47
C PRO A 23 -2.05 15.70 6.74
N PRO A 24 -0.72 15.46 6.58
CA PRO A 24 -0.22 14.33 5.80
C PRO A 24 -0.67 12.98 6.36
N ILE A 25 -1.17 12.11 5.49
CA ILE A 25 -1.40 10.70 5.74
C ILE A 25 -0.14 9.96 5.28
N TRP A 26 0.56 9.29 6.20
CA TRP A 26 1.82 8.63 5.86
C TRP A 26 2.06 7.36 6.65
N ARG A 27 2.92 6.49 6.10
CA ARG A 27 3.37 5.24 6.71
C ARG A 27 4.89 5.13 6.60
N ARG A 28 5.51 4.44 7.56
CA ARG A 28 6.93 4.04 7.47
C ARG A 28 7.03 2.53 7.48
N LEU A 29 7.46 1.99 6.37
CA LEU A 29 7.57 0.55 6.11
C LEU A 29 9.04 0.14 6.04
N GLN A 30 9.40 -0.98 6.66
CA GLN A 30 10.67 -1.65 6.46
C GLN A 30 10.43 -2.95 5.69
N ILE A 31 11.13 -3.11 4.56
CA ILE A 31 10.98 -4.24 3.63
C ILE A 31 12.35 -4.70 3.12
N PRO A 32 12.58 -6.02 2.92
CA PRO A 32 13.82 -6.49 2.31
C PRO A 32 14.02 -5.96 0.90
N ASP A 33 15.25 -5.61 0.54
CA ASP A 33 15.58 -5.08 -0.78
C ASP A 33 15.48 -6.10 -1.92
N CYS A 34 15.37 -7.39 -1.59
CA CYS A 34 15.11 -8.49 -2.51
C CYS A 34 13.60 -8.77 -2.73
N ALA A 35 12.71 -8.08 -2.03
CA ALA A 35 11.28 -8.09 -2.34
C ALA A 35 11.03 -7.45 -3.72
N THR A 36 9.99 -7.88 -4.41
CA THR A 36 9.59 -7.32 -5.72
C THR A 36 8.75 -6.04 -5.55
N LEU A 37 8.46 -5.34 -6.64
CA LEU A 37 7.47 -4.26 -6.63
C LEU A 37 6.07 -4.79 -6.33
N GLY A 38 5.71 -6.00 -6.80
CA GLY A 38 4.46 -6.66 -6.43
C GLY A 38 4.38 -6.96 -4.93
N ASP A 39 5.46 -7.42 -4.28
CA ASP A 39 5.52 -7.55 -2.82
C ASP A 39 5.30 -6.18 -2.12
N LEU A 40 5.87 -5.11 -2.68
CA LEU A 40 5.66 -3.76 -2.17
C LEU A 40 4.21 -3.32 -2.31
N HIS A 41 3.55 -3.63 -3.43
CA HIS A 41 2.14 -3.35 -3.63
C HIS A 41 1.28 -3.97 -2.51
N TYR A 42 1.42 -5.28 -2.24
CA TYR A 42 0.67 -5.93 -1.17
C TYR A 42 0.96 -5.33 0.21
N ALA A 43 2.21 -5.00 0.49
CA ALA A 43 2.56 -4.31 1.73
C ALA A 43 1.92 -2.92 1.82
N LEU A 44 1.86 -2.16 0.72
CA LEU A 44 1.19 -0.85 0.66
C LEU A 44 -0.30 -0.96 0.90
N GLN A 45 -0.97 -1.94 0.29
CA GLN A 45 -2.40 -2.18 0.50
C GLN A 45 -2.71 -2.40 1.98
N ILE A 46 -1.94 -3.27 2.66
CA ILE A 46 -2.11 -3.55 4.09
C ILE A 46 -1.87 -2.31 4.94
N VAL A 47 -0.74 -1.59 4.75
CA VAL A 47 -0.43 -0.43 5.60
C VAL A 47 -1.36 0.76 5.37
N MET A 48 -2.04 0.81 4.23
CA MET A 48 -3.06 1.80 3.92
C MET A 48 -4.46 1.33 4.34
N GLY A 49 -4.68 0.02 4.52
CA GLY A 49 -5.98 -0.55 4.92
C GLY A 49 -6.93 -0.74 3.75
N TRP A 50 -6.42 -0.96 2.54
CA TRP A 50 -7.18 -1.20 1.32
C TRP A 50 -7.32 -2.68 1.01
N SER A 51 -8.26 -3.02 0.14
CA SER A 51 -8.69 -4.39 -0.15
C SER A 51 -8.13 -4.98 -1.46
N ASN A 52 -7.30 -4.22 -2.18
CA ASN A 52 -6.79 -4.60 -3.51
C ASN A 52 -7.90 -4.83 -4.55
N SER A 53 -8.93 -3.98 -4.53
CA SER A 53 -10.09 -4.08 -5.44
C SER A 53 -9.87 -3.39 -6.78
N HIS A 54 -8.80 -2.61 -6.92
CA HIS A 54 -8.53 -1.78 -8.09
C HIS A 54 -7.13 -2.02 -8.65
N LEU A 55 -6.91 -1.56 -9.88
CA LEU A 55 -5.61 -1.60 -10.54
C LEU A 55 -4.66 -0.57 -9.94
N HIS A 56 -3.36 -0.82 -10.14
CA HIS A 56 -2.30 0.05 -9.64
C HIS A 56 -1.12 0.11 -10.62
N GLU A 57 -0.25 1.07 -10.40
CA GLU A 57 0.98 1.25 -11.18
C GLU A 57 2.06 1.92 -10.33
N PHE A 58 3.32 1.53 -10.58
CA PHE A 58 4.49 2.22 -10.04
C PHE A 58 5.19 3.02 -11.12
N HIS A 59 5.58 4.26 -10.81
CA HIS A 59 6.39 5.10 -11.68
C HIS A 59 7.77 5.37 -11.07
N ILE A 60 8.84 5.05 -11.83
CA ILE A 60 10.21 5.29 -11.43
C ILE A 60 10.95 6.01 -12.59
N GLY A 61 11.06 7.30 -12.48
CA GLY A 61 11.57 8.15 -13.56
C GLY A 61 10.64 8.15 -14.76
N ARG A 62 11.04 7.46 -15.86
CA ARG A 62 10.21 7.36 -17.08
C ARG A 62 9.68 5.93 -17.32
N LYS A 63 9.83 5.07 -16.36
CA LYS A 63 9.39 3.68 -16.46
C LYS A 63 8.16 3.48 -15.61
N SER A 64 7.21 2.72 -16.12
CA SER A 64 6.08 2.21 -15.41
C SER A 64 6.21 0.70 -15.16
N PHE A 65 5.60 0.24 -14.07
CA PHE A 65 5.59 -1.14 -13.63
C PHE A 65 4.21 -1.45 -13.06
N ALA A 66 3.63 -2.56 -13.46
CA ALA A 66 2.34 -3.02 -12.98
C ALA A 66 2.24 -4.55 -13.11
N ALA A 67 1.20 -5.14 -12.56
CA ALA A 67 0.86 -6.53 -12.81
C ALA A 67 0.49 -6.74 -14.28
N ILE A 68 1.04 -7.77 -14.93
CA ILE A 68 0.68 -8.13 -16.31
C ILE A 68 -0.55 -9.02 -16.30
N LEU A 69 -1.66 -8.51 -16.81
CA LEU A 69 -2.91 -9.24 -16.90
C LEU A 69 -2.99 -10.02 -18.23
N PRO A 70 -3.62 -11.22 -18.26
CA PRO A 70 -3.63 -12.08 -19.45
C PRO A 70 -4.24 -11.49 -20.72
N ASP A 71 -5.08 -10.47 -20.62
CA ASP A 71 -5.83 -9.86 -21.73
C ASP A 71 -5.34 -8.45 -22.11
N ASP A 72 -4.18 -8.02 -21.62
CA ASP A 72 -3.63 -6.67 -21.84
C ASP A 72 -2.93 -6.50 -23.19
N TYR A 73 -3.62 -6.77 -24.31
CA TYR A 73 -3.05 -6.62 -25.65
C TYR A 73 -2.91 -5.18 -26.16
N ASP A 74 -3.53 -4.19 -25.50
CA ASP A 74 -3.61 -2.80 -25.98
C ASP A 74 -3.02 -1.74 -25.02
N GLN A 75 -2.29 -2.15 -23.96
CA GLN A 75 -1.72 -1.18 -22.99
C GLN A 75 -0.34 -0.66 -23.45
N GLU A 76 0.00 0.56 -22.98
CA GLU A 76 1.36 1.11 -23.09
C GLU A 76 2.38 0.11 -22.52
N PRO A 77 3.58 0.00 -23.08
CA PRO A 77 4.57 -0.98 -22.63
C PRO A 77 4.95 -0.72 -21.17
N THR A 78 4.40 -1.52 -20.30
CA THR A 78 4.73 -1.54 -18.88
C THR A 78 5.67 -2.70 -18.56
N ASN A 79 6.44 -2.59 -17.47
CA ASN A 79 7.29 -3.68 -17.01
C ASN A 79 6.53 -4.50 -15.98
N ASP A 80 6.71 -5.82 -15.99
CA ASP A 80 6.15 -6.70 -14.98
C ASP A 80 6.75 -6.38 -13.60
N GLU A 81 5.92 -5.99 -12.66
CA GLU A 81 6.35 -5.60 -11.32
C GLU A 81 6.97 -6.75 -10.52
N ASP A 82 6.59 -7.99 -10.80
CA ASP A 82 7.14 -9.16 -10.13
C ASP A 82 8.53 -9.56 -10.63
N GLU A 83 8.95 -9.06 -11.80
CA GLU A 83 10.31 -9.26 -12.31
C GLU A 83 11.36 -8.31 -11.71
N PHE A 84 10.93 -7.28 -10.97
CA PHE A 84 11.82 -6.23 -10.47
C PHE A 84 11.92 -6.21 -8.95
N GLU A 85 13.04 -6.72 -8.42
CA GLU A 85 13.38 -6.54 -7.02
C GLU A 85 13.63 -5.06 -6.67
N LEU A 86 13.25 -4.65 -5.45
CA LEU A 86 13.37 -3.28 -4.97
C LEU A 86 14.82 -2.75 -5.05
N ARG A 87 15.83 -3.60 -4.80
CA ARG A 87 17.26 -3.23 -4.94
C ARG A 87 17.66 -2.86 -6.36
N ALA A 88 16.92 -3.30 -7.37
CA ALA A 88 17.19 -2.93 -8.76
C ALA A 88 16.74 -1.49 -9.07
N VAL A 89 15.74 -1.00 -8.37
CA VAL A 89 15.08 0.29 -8.63
C VAL A 89 15.29 1.31 -7.50
N LEU A 90 15.30 0.90 -6.23
CA LEU A 90 15.48 1.75 -5.05
C LEU A 90 16.90 1.66 -4.47
N LYS A 91 17.90 2.09 -5.22
CA LYS A 91 19.32 1.79 -5.00
C LYS A 91 20.00 2.56 -3.87
N ARG A 92 19.44 3.68 -3.43
CA ARG A 92 20.08 4.59 -2.47
C ARG A 92 19.09 5.42 -1.68
N LYS A 93 19.50 5.89 -0.52
CA LYS A 93 18.74 6.87 0.26
C LYS A 93 18.35 8.07 -0.61
N GLY A 94 17.12 8.53 -0.48
CA GLY A 94 16.53 9.63 -1.23
C GLY A 94 16.00 9.23 -2.61
N THR A 95 16.15 7.96 -3.05
CA THR A 95 15.44 7.48 -4.24
C THR A 95 13.94 7.54 -3.98
N LYS A 96 13.21 7.94 -5.01
CA LYS A 96 11.75 8.08 -4.97
C LYS A 96 11.12 7.23 -6.05
N LEU A 97 9.93 6.72 -5.75
CA LEU A 97 8.99 6.22 -6.72
C LEU A 97 7.60 6.80 -6.41
N GLU A 98 6.74 6.80 -7.39
CA GLU A 98 5.33 7.11 -7.27
C GLU A 98 4.55 5.79 -7.36
N TYR A 99 3.59 5.61 -6.47
CA TYR A 99 2.65 4.50 -6.50
C TYR A 99 1.25 5.07 -6.66
N ILE A 100 0.56 4.67 -7.71
CA ILE A 100 -0.80 5.07 -8.04
C ILE A 100 -1.70 3.86 -7.83
N TYR A 101 -2.71 4.01 -7.02
CA TYR A 101 -3.72 2.98 -6.79
C TYR A 101 -5.08 3.53 -7.18
N ASP A 102 -5.91 2.70 -7.82
CA ASP A 102 -7.22 3.04 -8.34
C ASP A 102 -7.18 4.20 -9.35
N PHE A 103 -7.25 3.89 -10.64
CA PHE A 103 -7.23 4.92 -11.70
C PHE A 103 -8.51 5.78 -11.76
N GLY A 104 -9.58 5.40 -11.02
CA GLY A 104 -10.78 6.19 -10.85
C GLY A 104 -10.62 7.27 -9.78
N ASP A 105 -10.27 6.88 -8.56
CA ASP A 105 -10.02 7.76 -7.41
C ASP A 105 -8.63 8.40 -7.43
N TYR A 106 -7.68 7.78 -8.13
CA TYR A 106 -6.34 8.25 -8.41
C TYR A 106 -5.51 8.54 -7.15
N TRP A 107 -5.38 7.54 -6.27
CA TRP A 107 -4.61 7.63 -5.03
C TRP A 107 -3.10 7.62 -5.29
N VAL A 108 -2.49 8.80 -5.34
CA VAL A 108 -1.06 8.98 -5.60
C VAL A 108 -0.26 8.99 -4.31
N HIS A 109 0.75 8.12 -4.24
CA HIS A 109 1.65 8.04 -3.09
C HIS A 109 3.08 8.32 -3.52
N GLN A 110 3.75 9.20 -2.80
CA GLN A 110 5.20 9.31 -2.89
C GLN A 110 5.86 8.32 -1.92
N VAL A 111 6.66 7.41 -2.46
CA VAL A 111 7.49 6.48 -1.68
C VAL A 111 8.94 6.92 -1.74
N VAL A 112 9.56 7.13 -0.57
CA VAL A 112 10.95 7.63 -0.45
C VAL A 112 11.79 6.69 0.36
N VAL A 113 12.97 6.29 -0.13
CA VAL A 113 13.95 5.56 0.66
C VAL A 113 14.57 6.47 1.71
N GLU A 114 14.22 6.30 2.98
CA GLU A 114 14.80 7.06 4.09
C GLU A 114 16.13 6.47 4.56
N GLU A 115 16.26 5.14 4.53
CA GLU A 115 17.45 4.43 5.00
C GLU A 115 17.62 3.08 4.30
N ILE A 116 18.84 2.58 4.23
CA ILE A 116 19.18 1.21 3.84
C ILE A 116 20.09 0.65 4.92
N SER A 117 19.67 -0.42 5.59
CA SER A 117 20.36 -1.00 6.75
C SER A 117 20.49 -2.52 6.66
N GLU A 118 21.25 -3.10 7.58
CA GLU A 118 21.28 -4.55 7.78
C GLU A 118 20.01 -5.01 8.50
N PRO A 119 19.52 -6.26 8.23
CA PRO A 119 18.38 -6.81 8.94
C PRO A 119 18.64 -6.92 10.45
N GLN A 120 17.64 -6.58 11.24
CA GLN A 120 17.71 -6.78 12.70
C GLN A 120 17.37 -8.23 13.06
N PRO A 121 18.12 -8.87 13.94
CA PRO A 121 17.79 -10.19 14.46
C PRO A 121 16.39 -10.18 15.09
N SER A 122 15.59 -11.20 14.81
CA SER A 122 14.23 -11.39 15.35
C SER A 122 13.14 -10.44 14.83
N VAL A 123 13.44 -9.55 13.90
CA VAL A 123 12.42 -8.76 13.20
C VAL A 123 11.94 -9.53 11.98
N ARG A 124 10.62 -9.60 11.82
CA ARG A 124 9.97 -10.12 10.61
C ARG A 124 9.67 -8.95 9.68
N TYR A 125 9.94 -9.16 8.42
CA TYR A 125 9.70 -8.17 7.38
C TYR A 125 8.70 -8.70 6.36
N PRO A 126 7.88 -7.83 5.74
CA PRO A 126 7.82 -6.38 5.97
C PRO A 126 7.27 -6.02 7.35
N VAL A 127 7.60 -4.82 7.84
CA VAL A 127 7.08 -4.31 9.11
C VAL A 127 6.81 -2.81 9.05
N CYS A 128 5.64 -2.39 9.53
CA CYS A 128 5.32 -0.98 9.72
C CYS A 128 5.95 -0.48 11.04
N THR A 129 6.68 0.63 10.97
CA THR A 129 7.38 1.22 12.13
C THR A 129 6.82 2.55 12.57
N GLY A 130 5.82 3.08 11.88
CA GLY A 130 5.14 4.32 12.21
C GLY A 130 4.21 4.79 11.11
N GLY A 131 3.37 5.73 11.44
CA GLY A 131 2.42 6.36 10.53
C GLY A 131 1.58 7.38 11.26
N GLU A 132 0.78 8.12 10.53
CA GLU A 132 -0.20 9.06 11.07
C GLU A 132 -1.45 9.04 10.20
N ARG A 133 -2.61 9.10 10.86
CA ARG A 133 -3.95 9.24 10.32
C ARG A 133 -4.46 7.99 9.60
N SER A 134 -5.77 7.79 9.66
CA SER A 134 -6.46 6.78 8.88
C SER A 134 -6.33 7.08 7.39
N CYS A 135 -6.25 6.02 6.60
CA CYS A 135 -6.33 6.16 5.15
C CYS A 135 -7.76 6.48 4.72
N PRO A 136 -7.96 7.20 3.60
CA PRO A 136 -9.28 7.33 3.00
C PRO A 136 -9.89 5.96 2.70
N PRO A 137 -11.20 5.79 2.89
CA PRO A 137 -11.92 4.61 2.39
C PRO A 137 -11.80 4.51 0.87
N GLU A 138 -11.81 3.29 0.33
CA GLU A 138 -11.91 3.06 -1.11
C GLU A 138 -13.23 3.63 -1.66
N ASP A 139 -13.26 4.01 -2.94
CA ASP A 139 -14.46 4.50 -3.65
C ASP A 139 -15.09 5.80 -3.08
N CYS A 140 -14.34 6.58 -2.33
CA CYS A 140 -14.86 7.85 -1.77
C CYS A 140 -14.72 9.06 -2.71
N GLY A 141 -14.22 8.89 -3.95
CA GLY A 141 -14.07 9.94 -4.95
C GLY A 141 -12.73 10.67 -4.89
N GLY A 142 -11.68 9.95 -4.54
CA GLY A 142 -10.32 10.44 -4.44
C GLY A 142 -10.11 11.44 -3.31
N ILE A 143 -8.98 12.17 -3.35
CA ILE A 143 -8.64 13.11 -2.27
C ILE A 143 -9.70 14.21 -2.06
N SER A 144 -10.34 14.65 -3.13
CA SER A 144 -11.40 15.67 -3.06
C SER A 144 -12.69 15.11 -2.45
N GLY A 145 -13.08 13.88 -2.82
CA GLY A 145 -14.22 13.19 -2.22
C GLY A 145 -14.00 12.90 -0.74
N TYR A 146 -12.78 12.46 -0.38
CA TYR A 146 -12.40 12.24 1.01
C TYR A 146 -12.59 13.50 1.88
N TYR A 147 -12.08 14.66 1.45
CA TYR A 147 -12.25 15.88 2.23
C TYR A 147 -13.69 16.39 2.23
N ASN A 148 -14.44 16.20 1.14
CA ASN A 148 -15.88 16.50 1.13
C ASN A 148 -16.63 15.62 2.14
N MET A 149 -16.34 14.33 2.17
CA MET A 149 -16.90 13.40 3.16
C MET A 149 -16.59 13.84 4.59
N LEU A 150 -15.32 14.20 4.91
CA LEU A 150 -14.96 14.68 6.24
C LEU A 150 -15.71 15.94 6.63
N MET A 151 -15.90 16.89 5.71
CA MET A 151 -16.68 18.10 5.92
C MET A 151 -18.15 17.80 6.22
N ILE A 152 -18.76 16.86 5.50
CA ILE A 152 -20.14 16.42 5.74
C ILE A 152 -20.27 15.77 7.12
N LEU A 153 -19.29 14.96 7.54
CA LEU A 153 -19.29 14.32 8.85
C LEU A 153 -19.12 15.29 10.04
N GLU A 154 -18.69 16.53 9.79
CA GLU A 154 -18.64 17.59 10.80
C GLU A 154 -20.01 18.29 11.00
N ASP A 155 -20.97 18.10 10.06
CA ASP A 155 -22.31 18.74 10.12
C ASP A 155 -23.44 17.68 10.19
N PRO A 156 -23.92 17.33 11.39
CA PRO A 156 -25.01 16.36 11.57
C PRO A 156 -26.35 16.76 10.91
N GLU A 157 -26.52 18.01 10.50
CA GLU A 157 -27.73 18.49 9.81
C GLU A 157 -27.59 18.41 8.27
N HIS A 158 -26.41 18.00 7.77
CA HIS A 158 -26.18 17.84 6.33
C HIS A 158 -27.01 16.68 5.77
N GLU A 159 -27.61 16.85 4.58
CA GLU A 159 -28.50 15.85 3.98
C GLU A 159 -27.87 14.48 3.73
N GLU A 160 -26.55 14.42 3.52
CA GLU A 160 -25.78 13.18 3.30
C GLU A 160 -25.10 12.64 4.56
N TYR A 161 -25.23 13.29 5.73
CA TYR A 161 -24.56 12.88 6.96
C TYR A 161 -24.83 11.42 7.32
N GLU A 162 -26.09 11.03 7.37
CA GLU A 162 -26.49 9.65 7.73
C GLU A 162 -25.97 8.65 6.69
N THR A 163 -25.94 9.01 5.41
CA THR A 163 -25.40 8.15 4.34
C THR A 163 -23.94 7.80 4.57
N TYR A 164 -23.09 8.79 4.87
CA TYR A 164 -21.69 8.54 5.17
C TYR A 164 -21.48 7.85 6.51
N ARG A 165 -22.31 8.13 7.52
CA ARG A 165 -22.24 7.45 8.82
C ARG A 165 -22.56 5.96 8.73
N GLU A 166 -23.52 5.57 7.89
CA GLU A 166 -23.87 4.17 7.63
C GLU A 166 -22.84 3.44 6.76
N TRP A 167 -22.21 4.16 5.84
CA TRP A 167 -21.21 3.61 4.93
C TRP A 167 -19.86 3.34 5.61
N LEU A 168 -19.45 4.21 6.53
CA LEU A 168 -18.17 4.09 7.24
C LEU A 168 -18.24 3.09 8.41
N PRO A 169 -17.11 2.47 8.77
CA PRO A 169 -17.01 1.74 10.03
C PRO A 169 -17.48 2.60 11.22
N GLU A 170 -18.18 1.99 12.18
CA GLU A 170 -18.76 2.68 13.35
C GLU A 170 -17.71 3.51 14.13
N ASN A 171 -16.48 3.02 14.18
CA ASN A 171 -15.35 3.64 14.87
C ASN A 171 -14.39 4.40 13.95
N PHE A 172 -14.82 4.79 12.75
CA PHE A 172 -13.97 5.55 11.83
C PHE A 172 -13.55 6.89 12.46
N ASP A 173 -12.26 7.06 12.64
CA ASP A 173 -11.63 8.31 13.07
C ASP A 173 -10.51 8.68 12.09
N PRO A 174 -10.63 9.79 11.33
CA PRO A 174 -9.62 10.19 10.35
C PRO A 174 -8.26 10.54 10.96
N SER A 175 -8.19 10.75 12.28
CA SER A 175 -6.94 11.06 12.98
C SER A 175 -6.22 9.84 13.54
N ASP A 176 -6.86 8.67 13.56
CA ASP A 176 -6.31 7.46 14.16
C ASP A 176 -5.32 6.72 13.25
N PHE A 177 -4.36 6.03 13.86
CA PHE A 177 -3.48 5.06 13.22
C PHE A 177 -2.87 4.10 14.25
N ASP A 178 -3.24 2.83 14.18
CA ASP A 178 -2.69 1.80 15.07
C ASP A 178 -1.57 1.01 14.38
N VAL A 179 -0.33 1.36 14.72
CA VAL A 179 0.87 0.67 14.20
C VAL A 179 0.97 -0.79 14.67
N ALA A 180 0.38 -1.14 15.82
CA ALA A 180 0.43 -2.51 16.32
C ALA A 180 -0.52 -3.42 15.53
N GLN A 181 -1.71 -2.93 15.22
CA GLN A 181 -2.67 -3.62 14.35
C GLN A 181 -2.06 -3.85 12.96
N VAL A 182 -1.54 -2.81 12.32
CA VAL A 182 -0.93 -2.92 10.98
C VAL A 182 0.25 -3.90 10.95
N LYS A 183 1.03 -3.99 12.04
CA LYS A 183 2.09 -5.00 12.17
C LYS A 183 1.55 -6.43 12.17
N GLU A 184 0.46 -6.68 12.88
CA GLU A 184 -0.20 -7.99 12.93
C GLU A 184 -0.76 -8.37 11.55
N GLU A 185 -1.39 -7.43 10.85
CA GLU A 185 -1.91 -7.62 9.50
C GLU A 185 -0.80 -7.95 8.50
N LEU A 186 0.34 -7.26 8.56
CA LEU A 186 1.52 -7.56 7.73
C LEU A 186 2.08 -8.97 7.96
N GLU A 187 1.91 -9.56 9.14
CA GLU A 187 2.31 -10.97 9.38
C GLU A 187 1.49 -11.96 8.54
N GLY A 188 0.29 -11.57 8.10
CA GLY A 188 -0.60 -12.33 7.22
C GLY A 188 -0.40 -12.09 5.72
N MET A 189 0.50 -11.20 5.31
CA MET A 189 0.64 -10.76 3.92
C MET A 189 0.82 -11.91 2.91
N ASP A 190 1.66 -12.89 3.21
CA ASP A 190 1.90 -14.03 2.31
C ASP A 190 0.61 -14.84 2.02
N ALA A 191 -0.24 -15.02 3.03
CA ALA A 191 -1.51 -15.73 2.87
C ALA A 191 -2.50 -14.86 2.07
N TRP A 192 -2.57 -13.58 2.37
CA TRP A 192 -3.45 -12.65 1.66
C TRP A 192 -3.07 -12.53 0.17
N ARG A 193 -1.76 -12.45 -0.14
CA ARG A 193 -1.27 -12.45 -1.52
C ARG A 193 -1.75 -13.69 -2.29
N ARG A 194 -1.52 -14.91 -1.76
CA ARG A 194 -1.97 -16.15 -2.40
C ARG A 194 -3.48 -16.19 -2.64
N MET A 195 -4.27 -15.71 -1.69
CA MET A 195 -5.73 -15.61 -1.86
C MET A 195 -6.11 -14.65 -3.00
N ALA A 196 -5.45 -13.50 -3.07
CA ALA A 196 -5.70 -12.50 -4.11
C ALA A 196 -5.28 -13.01 -5.50
N GLU A 197 -4.21 -13.82 -5.60
CA GLU A 197 -3.72 -14.43 -6.83
C GLU A 197 -4.50 -15.72 -7.21
N GLY A 198 -5.45 -16.17 -6.38
CA GLY A 198 -6.29 -17.36 -6.64
C GLY A 198 -5.56 -18.71 -6.43
N GLU A 199 -4.40 -18.72 -5.79
CA GLU A 199 -3.60 -19.92 -5.57
C GLU A 199 -4.20 -20.88 -4.53
N ASP A 200 -4.95 -20.38 -3.56
CA ASP A 200 -5.52 -21.17 -2.45
C ASP A 200 -6.84 -21.88 -2.81
N GLU A 201 -7.48 -21.60 -3.96
CA GLU A 201 -8.69 -22.35 -4.39
C GLU A 201 -8.38 -23.76 -4.94
N PHE A 202 -7.14 -24.06 -5.31
CA PHE A 202 -6.77 -25.35 -5.95
C PHE A 202 -6.44 -26.47 -4.95
N GLU A 203 -6.06 -26.19 -3.70
CA GLU A 203 -5.74 -27.23 -2.71
C GLU A 203 -6.94 -27.86 -2.01
N ALA A 204 -8.16 -27.35 -2.18
CA ALA A 204 -9.36 -27.87 -1.52
C ALA A 204 -10.03 -29.04 -2.26
N PHE A 205 -9.51 -29.50 -3.40
CA PHE A 205 -10.12 -30.55 -4.25
C PHE A 205 -9.19 -31.70 -4.67
N VAL A 206 -8.13 -32.00 -3.90
CA VAL A 206 -7.32 -33.21 -4.12
C VAL A 206 -7.35 -34.14 -2.93
#